data_b705a88063f04cb5830126fee5373a34
#
_entry.id   b705a88063f04cb5830126fee5373a34
#
_cell.length_a   1.000
_cell.length_b   1.000
_cell.length_c   1.000
_cell.angle_alpha   90.00
_cell.angle_beta   90.00
_cell.angle_gamma   90.00
#
_symmetry.space_group_name_H-M   'P 1'
#
loop_
_entity.id
_entity.type
_entity.pdbx_description
1 polymer ?
#
loop_
_entity_poly.entity_id
_entity_poly.type
_entity_poly.pdbx_seq_one_letter_code
_entity_poly.pdbx_strand_id
1 'polypeptide(L)' 'MGAAKDSSALNITLNGEPYRLNGEARLSALIAALKMRPTRIAVELNCEVVPKADYDKTILKAGDQLEIINFVGGG' A
#
# COMPACT_ATOMS: atom_id res chain seq x y z
N MET A 1 -25.81 -11.94 3.61
CA MET A 1 -25.39 -12.08 3.00
C MET A 1 -24.03 -12.05 2.71
N GLY A 2 -23.51 -12.72 2.01
CA GLY A 2 -22.14 -12.82 1.80
C GLY A 2 -21.48 -11.58 1.30
N ALA A 3 -22.26 -10.72 0.77
CA ALA A 3 -21.68 -9.53 0.20
C ALA A 3 -20.90 -8.70 1.20
N ALA A 4 -21.26 -8.79 2.42
CA ALA A 4 -20.58 -7.97 3.40
C ALA A 4 -19.11 -8.27 3.50
N LYS A 5 -18.72 -9.49 3.23
CA LYS A 5 -17.37 -9.79 3.32
C LYS A 5 -16.56 -9.19 2.27
N ASP A 6 -17.12 -9.01 1.10
CA ASP A 6 -16.34 -8.51 0.01
C ASP A 6 -16.01 -7.05 0.16
N SER A 7 -16.73 -6.35 0.99
CA SER A 7 -16.47 -4.93 1.11
C SER A 7 -15.13 -4.64 1.77
N SER A 8 -14.53 -5.66 2.38
CA SER A 8 -13.24 -5.41 3.00
C SER A 8 -12.09 -5.62 2.04
N ALA A 9 -12.35 -6.00 0.80
CA ALA A 9 -11.29 -6.22 -0.16
C ALA A 9 -11.22 -5.06 -1.12
N LEU A 10 -10.01 -4.62 -1.42
CA LEU A 10 -9.78 -3.54 -2.34
C LEU A 10 -8.85 -3.98 -3.44
N ASN A 11 -9.14 -3.54 -4.64
CA ASN A 11 -8.24 -3.80 -5.76
C ASN A 11 -7.48 -2.53 -6.07
N ILE A 12 -6.18 -2.61 -6.01
CA ILE A 12 -5.31 -1.49 -6.35
C ILE A 12 -4.28 -1.99 -7.35
N THR A 13 -3.45 -1.07 -7.83
CA THR A 13 -2.31 -1.42 -8.64
C THR A 13 -1.06 -1.20 -7.81
N LEU A 14 -0.22 -2.22 -7.70
CA LEU A 14 1.02 -2.11 -6.96
C LEU A 14 2.17 -2.35 -7.91
N ASN A 15 2.96 -1.31 -8.11
CA ASN A 15 4.09 -1.37 -9.04
C ASN A 15 3.66 -1.87 -10.41
N GLY A 16 2.53 -1.36 -10.86
CA GLY A 16 2.05 -1.67 -12.19
C GLY A 16 1.27 -2.97 -12.31
N GLU A 17 1.06 -3.68 -11.23
CA GLU A 17 0.37 -4.96 -11.28
C GLU A 17 -0.83 -4.97 -10.36
N PRO A 18 -1.87 -5.70 -10.71
CA PRO A 18 -3.04 -5.77 -9.85
C PRO A 18 -2.68 -6.36 -8.50
N TYR A 19 -3.21 -5.79 -7.46
CA TYR A 19 -2.98 -6.30 -6.13
C TYR A 19 -4.27 -6.18 -5.33
N ARG A 20 -4.63 -7.24 -4.64
CA ARG A 20 -5.86 -7.24 -3.87
C ARG A 20 -5.53 -7.15 -2.39
N LEU A 21 -6.07 -6.10 -1.76
CA LEU A 21 -5.90 -5.92 -0.34
C LEU A 21 -7.03 -6.58 0.39
N ASN A 22 -6.71 -7.38 1.37
CA ASN A 22 -7.73 -7.96 2.24
C ASN A 22 -7.48 -7.41 3.63
N GLY A 23 -8.52 -6.90 4.23
CA GLY A 23 -8.38 -6.38 5.58
C GLY A 23 -8.15 -4.90 5.58
N GLU A 24 -7.26 -4.45 6.41
CA GLU A 24 -7.10 -3.02 6.61
C GLU A 24 -6.44 -2.35 5.43
N ALA A 25 -7.00 -1.24 4.99
CA ALA A 25 -6.51 -0.53 3.82
C ALA A 25 -5.51 0.57 4.15
N ARG A 26 -4.97 0.55 5.34
CA ARG A 26 -3.98 1.55 5.74
C ARG A 26 -2.65 1.24 5.11
N LEU A 27 -2.00 2.25 4.56
CA LEU A 27 -0.73 2.04 3.85
C LEU A 27 0.30 1.36 4.74
N SER A 28 0.42 1.78 6.01
CA SER A 28 1.40 1.15 6.88
C SER A 28 1.11 -0.32 7.10
N ALA A 29 -0.17 -0.71 7.12
CA ALA A 29 -0.51 -2.11 7.28
C ALA A 29 -0.11 -2.91 6.05
N LEU A 30 -0.25 -2.33 4.87
CA LEU A 30 0.18 -3.00 3.66
C LEU A 30 1.69 -3.16 3.64
N ILE A 31 2.42 -2.13 4.02
CA ILE A 31 3.87 -2.20 4.05
C ILE A 31 4.32 -3.31 4.99
N ALA A 32 3.65 -3.43 6.15
CA ALA A 32 3.99 -4.50 7.08
C ALA A 32 3.66 -5.87 6.50
N ALA A 33 2.54 -5.98 5.80
CA ALA A 33 2.16 -7.24 5.21
C ALA A 33 3.15 -7.68 4.13
N LEU A 34 3.74 -6.72 3.43
CA LEU A 34 4.74 -7.03 2.42
C LEU A 34 6.11 -7.26 3.04
N LYS A 35 6.21 -7.14 4.35
CA LYS A 35 7.45 -7.34 5.09
C LYS A 35 8.56 -6.40 4.64
N MET A 36 8.19 -5.19 4.32
CA MET A 36 9.13 -4.16 3.96
C MET A 36 9.36 -3.25 5.14
N ARG A 37 10.51 -2.59 5.16
CA ARG A 37 10.84 -1.68 6.23
C ARG A 37 10.55 -0.27 5.80
N PRO A 38 9.76 0.48 6.56
CA PRO A 38 9.42 1.85 6.14
C PRO A 38 10.63 2.73 5.91
N THR A 39 11.73 2.46 6.60
CA THR A 39 12.91 3.28 6.45
C THR A 39 13.73 2.92 5.22
N ARG A 40 13.35 1.87 4.52
CA ARG A 40 14.08 1.41 3.36
C ARG A 40 13.30 1.50 2.08
N ILE A 41 12.19 2.23 2.07
CA ILE A 41 11.36 2.30 0.89
C ILE A 41 10.97 3.75 0.60
N ALA A 42 10.60 4.00 -0.62
CA ALA A 42 9.95 5.24 -1.03
C ALA A 42 8.61 4.87 -1.63
N VAL A 43 7.58 5.63 -1.33
CA VAL A 43 6.24 5.31 -1.74
C VAL A 43 5.64 6.46 -2.52
N GLU A 44 5.00 6.14 -3.65
CA GLU A 44 4.21 7.10 -4.40
C GLU A 44 2.80 6.57 -4.51
N LEU A 45 1.84 7.43 -4.25
CA LEU A 45 0.44 7.06 -4.37
C LEU A 45 -0.19 7.99 -5.39
N ASN A 46 -0.66 7.42 -6.49
CA ASN A 46 -1.26 8.20 -7.57
C ASN A 46 -0.32 9.32 -8.02
N CYS A 47 0.95 8.95 -8.17
CA CYS A 47 2.00 9.84 -8.66
C CYS A 47 2.43 10.90 -7.67
N GLU A 48 2.05 10.77 -6.43
CA GLU A 48 2.49 11.72 -5.40
C GLU A 48 3.27 11.01 -4.32
N VAL A 49 4.38 11.58 -3.94
CA VAL A 49 5.22 10.98 -2.91
C VAL A 49 4.50 11.05 -1.57
N VAL A 50 4.51 9.94 -0.85
CA VAL A 50 3.93 9.87 0.48
C VAL A 50 5.08 9.89 1.48
N PRO A 51 5.18 10.90 2.31
CA PRO A 51 6.26 10.93 3.32
C PRO A 51 6.09 9.79 4.32
N LYS A 52 7.19 9.31 4.85
CA LYS A 52 7.12 8.21 5.78
C LYS A 52 6.22 8.53 6.97
N ALA A 53 6.21 9.75 7.42
CA ALA A 53 5.39 10.13 8.56
C ALA A 53 3.90 9.97 8.27
N ASP A 54 3.52 9.90 7.00
CA ASP A 54 2.12 9.77 6.64
C ASP A 54 1.70 8.35 6.33
N TYR A 55 2.59 7.38 6.38
CA TYR A 55 2.22 6.01 6.05
C TYR A 55 1.08 5.51 6.93
N ASP A 56 1.09 5.90 8.18
CA ASP A 56 0.10 5.43 9.12
C ASP A 56 -1.22 6.17 9.00
N LYS A 57 -1.23 7.27 8.28
CA LYS A 57 -2.43 8.07 8.11
C LYS A 57 -3.07 7.89 6.75
N THR A 58 -2.43 7.19 5.85
CA THR A 58 -2.89 7.09 4.48
C THR A 58 -3.77 5.86 4.32
N ILE A 59 -5.00 6.08 3.90
CA ILE A 59 -5.95 4.99 3.67
C ILE A 59 -6.10 4.80 2.18
N LEU A 60 -5.86 3.60 1.70
CA LEU A 60 -5.94 3.30 0.28
C LEU A 60 -7.38 3.10 -0.15
N LYS A 61 -7.64 3.39 -1.41
CA LYS A 61 -8.96 3.25 -1.98
C LYS A 61 -8.90 2.41 -3.23
N ALA A 62 -10.05 1.86 -3.62
CA ALA A 62 -10.11 1.06 -4.83
C ALA A 62 -9.60 1.87 -6.01
N GLY A 63 -8.80 1.25 -6.83
CA GLY A 63 -8.26 1.90 -8.02
C GLY A 63 -7.00 2.72 -7.79
N ASP A 64 -6.55 2.83 -6.56
CA ASP A 64 -5.33 3.59 -6.31
C ASP A 64 -4.14 2.94 -7.01
N GLN A 65 -3.21 3.78 -7.44
CA GLN A 65 -1.97 3.30 -8.04
C GLN A 65 -0.85 3.56 -7.07
N LEU A 66 -0.28 2.49 -6.56
CA LEU A 66 0.74 2.58 -5.53
C LEU A 66 2.06 2.07 -6.09
N GLU A 67 3.13 2.81 -5.87
CA GLU A 67 4.45 2.35 -6.24
C GLU A 67 5.33 2.38 -5.02
N ILE A 68 6.02 1.30 -4.78
CA ILE A 68 6.92 1.19 -3.65
C ILE A 68 8.29 0.78 -4.17
N ILE A 69 9.28 1.62 -3.92
CA ILE A 69 10.64 1.34 -4.33
C ILE A 69 11.42 0.94 -3.10
N ASN A 70 12.04 -0.21 -3.16
CA ASN A 70 12.81 -0.72 -2.02
C ASN A 70 14.27 -0.40 -2.25
N PHE A 71 14.89 0.31 -1.32
CA PHE A 71 16.29 0.64 -1.44
C PHE A 71 17.11 -0.54 -0.98
N VAL A 72 17.85 -1.10 -1.89
CA VAL A 72 18.63 -2.28 -1.60
C VAL A 72 20.04 -1.91 -1.29
N GLY A 73 20.61 -2.60 -0.37
CA GLY A 73 22.00 -2.42 -0.12
C GLY A 73 22.35 -1.16 0.51
N GLY A 74 21.59 -0.37 0.73
CA GLY A 74 21.89 0.85 1.21
C GLY A 74 22.98 0.85 2.18
N GLY A 75 23.67 0.48 2.18
CA GLY A 75 24.84 0.54 2.98
C GLY A 75 24.68 0.88 4.30
#